data_f7f4e17416c419ca66da1dc2b2ad178e
#
_entry.id   f7f4e17416c419ca66da1dc2b2ad178e
#
_cell.length_a   1.000
_cell.length_b   1.000
_cell.length_c   1.000
_cell.angle_alpha   90.00
_cell.angle_beta   90.00
_cell.angle_gamma   90.00
#
_symmetry.space_group_name_H-M   'P 1'
#
loop_
_entity.id
_entity.type
_entity.pdbx_description
1 polymer ?
#
loop_
_entity_poly.entity_id
_entity_poly.type
_entity_poly.pdbx_seq_one_letter_code
_entity_poly.pdbx_strand_id
1 'polypeptide(L)'
;MVLYGDQSDVGLYPPVGAQWDPVGEQYKIRTHGRNAKVYLFGALDAHTGQLYAGFWQRKNSLALVDFLRALLAAIPERPIHLILDNYGVHKSKLTREFLEGEGERITVHFLPTYSPWLNRIETTWRVIKGRAGTNAWRDDLSQLTAEYQATLKAMNTCILQPSNHFLLAQGIT
;
A
#
# COMPACT_ATOMS: atom_id res chain seq x y z
N MET A 1 -3.05 16.89 -10.72
CA MET A 1 -2.13 15.74 -10.65
C MET A 1 -2.94 14.45 -10.77
N VAL A 2 -2.48 13.45 -11.52
CA VAL A 2 -3.20 12.18 -11.68
C VAL A 2 -2.43 11.07 -10.97
N LEU A 3 -3.09 10.39 -10.04
CA LEU A 3 -2.50 9.33 -9.22
C LEU A 3 -3.29 8.02 -9.38
N TYR A 4 -2.59 6.89 -9.44
CA TYR A 4 -3.18 5.56 -9.32
C TYR A 4 -3.03 5.09 -7.88
N GLY A 5 -4.14 4.89 -7.18
CA GLY A 5 -4.16 4.45 -5.78
C GLY A 5 -4.55 2.98 -5.62
N ASP A 6 -3.99 2.35 -4.59
CA ASP A 6 -4.32 0.98 -4.22
C ASP A 6 -3.76 0.58 -2.85
N GLN A 7 -4.17 -0.59 -2.34
CA GLN A 7 -3.66 -1.16 -1.10
C GLN A 7 -3.19 -2.60 -1.30
N SER A 8 -1.99 -2.89 -0.85
CA SER A 8 -1.38 -4.21 -0.95
C SER A 8 -1.17 -4.84 0.43
N ASP A 9 -1.55 -6.09 0.57
CA ASP A 9 -1.28 -6.89 1.78
C ASP A 9 0.22 -7.25 1.83
N VAL A 10 0.84 -7.06 2.99
CA VAL A 10 2.22 -7.42 3.31
C VAL A 10 2.20 -8.33 4.53
N GLY A 11 2.41 -9.61 4.33
CA GLY A 11 2.29 -10.65 5.35
C GLY A 11 3.61 -11.36 5.63
N LEU A 12 3.69 -11.98 6.82
CA LEU A 12 4.85 -12.79 7.23
C LEU A 12 5.04 -14.04 6.38
N TYR A 13 3.99 -14.53 5.71
CA TYR A 13 4.14 -15.59 4.73
C TYR A 13 4.84 -15.04 3.49
N PRO A 14 6.11 -15.43 3.23
CA PRO A 14 6.82 -14.90 2.07
C PRO A 14 6.16 -15.40 0.78
N PRO A 15 6.03 -14.54 -0.23
CA PRO A 15 5.72 -15.01 -1.57
C PRO A 15 6.79 -15.99 -2.03
N VAL A 16 6.37 -17.12 -2.59
CA VAL A 16 7.29 -18.09 -3.17
C VAL A 16 7.58 -17.67 -4.60
N GLY A 17 8.83 -17.44 -4.91
CA GLY A 17 9.33 -17.14 -6.25
C GLY A 17 10.25 -18.22 -6.79
N ALA A 18 10.44 -18.24 -8.09
CA ALA A 18 11.43 -19.11 -8.71
C ALA A 18 12.83 -18.74 -8.24
N GLN A 19 13.65 -19.75 -7.94
CA GLN A 19 15.07 -19.62 -7.66
C GLN A 19 15.84 -20.79 -8.25
N TRP A 20 17.15 -20.65 -8.35
CA TRP A 20 18.04 -21.72 -8.79
C TRP A 20 18.47 -22.55 -7.59
N ASP A 21 18.19 -23.87 -7.62
CA ASP A 21 18.61 -24.83 -6.64
C ASP A 21 19.34 -26.01 -7.32
N PRO A 22 20.14 -26.82 -6.60
CA PRO A 22 20.70 -28.05 -7.11
C PRO A 22 19.61 -28.97 -7.65
N VAL A 23 19.91 -29.68 -8.71
CA VAL A 23 18.97 -30.63 -9.35
C VAL A 23 18.56 -31.69 -8.32
N GLY A 24 17.27 -31.86 -8.11
CA GLY A 24 16.70 -32.81 -7.15
C GLY A 24 16.49 -32.28 -5.75
N GLU A 25 16.88 -31.04 -5.44
CA GLU A 25 16.61 -30.38 -4.18
C GLU A 25 15.45 -29.40 -4.32
N GLN A 26 14.47 -29.51 -3.41
CA GLN A 26 13.37 -28.54 -3.35
C GLN A 26 13.62 -27.53 -2.23
N TYR A 27 13.68 -26.27 -2.58
CA TYR A 27 13.79 -25.20 -1.60
C TYR A 27 12.56 -25.19 -0.67
N LYS A 28 12.83 -25.17 0.63
CA LYS A 28 11.79 -25.16 1.67
C LYS A 28 11.90 -23.86 2.46
N ILE A 29 10.84 -23.05 2.42
CA ILE A 29 10.75 -21.84 3.23
C ILE A 29 10.02 -22.21 4.52
N ARG A 30 10.62 -21.84 5.65
CA ARG A 30 9.93 -21.92 6.94
C ARG A 30 8.74 -20.97 6.93
N THR A 31 7.63 -21.39 7.55
CA THR A 31 6.45 -20.55 7.68
C THR A 31 6.07 -20.39 9.16
N HIS A 32 5.61 -19.19 9.51
CA HIS A 32 5.06 -18.95 10.83
C HIS A 32 3.69 -19.61 10.97
N GLY A 33 3.37 -20.11 12.17
CA GLY A 33 2.01 -20.52 12.52
C GLY A 33 1.03 -19.34 12.67
N ARG A 34 1.49 -18.09 12.46
CA ARG A 34 0.69 -16.86 12.62
C ARG A 34 0.58 -16.13 11.28
N ASN A 35 -0.65 -15.90 10.84
CA ASN A 35 -0.90 -15.08 9.63
C ASN A 35 -0.95 -13.59 10.01
N ALA A 36 0.18 -13.05 10.47
CA ALA A 36 0.30 -11.64 10.77
C ALA A 36 0.61 -10.84 9.50
N LYS A 37 -0.05 -9.69 9.33
CA LYS A 37 0.12 -8.82 8.17
C LYS A 37 -0.11 -7.35 8.50
N VAL A 38 0.48 -6.49 7.69
CA VAL A 38 0.23 -5.05 7.60
C VAL A 38 -0.21 -4.72 6.18
N TYR A 39 -0.72 -3.51 5.99
CA TYR A 39 -1.23 -3.07 4.70
C TYR A 39 -0.41 -1.90 4.19
N LEU A 40 0.12 -2.03 2.99
CA LEU A 40 0.81 -0.97 2.28
C LEU A 40 -0.20 -0.21 1.43
N PHE A 41 -0.47 1.04 1.77
CA PHE A 41 -1.27 1.95 0.96
C PHE A 41 -0.34 2.77 0.08
N GLY A 42 -0.77 3.05 -1.14
CA GLY A 42 0.04 3.86 -2.05
C GLY A 42 -0.75 4.58 -3.12
N ALA A 43 -0.10 5.63 -3.63
CA ALA A 43 -0.54 6.40 -4.77
C ALA A 43 0.66 6.68 -5.69
N LEU A 44 0.56 6.25 -6.95
CA LEU A 44 1.58 6.38 -7.98
C LEU A 44 1.23 7.52 -8.93
N ASP A 45 2.10 8.50 -9.06
CA ASP A 45 1.93 9.56 -10.07
C ASP A 45 2.04 8.98 -11.48
N ALA A 46 0.97 9.18 -12.24
CA ALA A 46 0.85 8.67 -13.61
C ALA A 46 1.90 9.26 -14.57
N HIS A 47 2.41 10.46 -14.29
CA HIS A 47 3.30 11.21 -15.15
C HIS A 47 4.77 11.05 -14.76
N THR A 48 5.08 11.24 -13.48
CA THR A 48 6.46 11.24 -12.97
C THR A 48 6.94 9.88 -12.49
N GLY A 49 6.01 8.97 -12.17
CA GLY A 49 6.32 7.70 -11.50
C GLY A 49 6.66 7.85 -10.01
N GLN A 50 6.49 9.06 -9.43
CA GLN A 50 6.66 9.25 -8.00
C GLN A 50 5.65 8.42 -7.23
N LEU A 51 6.12 7.62 -6.29
CA LEU A 51 5.28 6.85 -5.38
C LEU A 51 5.14 7.58 -4.04
N TYR A 52 3.92 7.65 -3.53
CA TYR A 52 3.56 8.06 -2.18
C TYR A 52 3.03 6.83 -1.47
N ALA A 53 3.67 6.34 -0.42
CA ALA A 53 3.25 5.09 0.21
C ALA A 53 3.55 5.05 1.71
N GLY A 54 2.78 4.25 2.44
CA GLY A 54 2.97 4.05 3.88
C GLY A 54 2.25 2.80 4.38
N PHE A 55 2.53 2.43 5.64
CA PHE A 55 1.98 1.23 6.27
C PHE A 55 0.87 1.57 7.25
N TRP A 56 -0.22 0.81 7.18
CA TRP A 56 -1.34 0.84 8.11
C TRP A 56 -1.63 -0.55 8.66
N GLN A 57 -2.08 -0.62 9.91
CA GLN A 57 -2.37 -1.88 10.58
C GLN A 57 -3.67 -2.55 10.09
N ARG A 58 -4.54 -1.79 9.44
CA ARG A 58 -5.84 -2.28 8.96
C ARG A 58 -6.14 -1.78 7.56
N LYS A 59 -6.91 -2.58 6.81
CA LYS A 59 -7.44 -2.24 5.49
C LYS A 59 -8.94 -1.93 5.63
N ASN A 60 -9.25 -0.74 6.11
CA ASN A 60 -10.61 -0.27 6.33
C ASN A 60 -10.76 1.22 5.93
N SER A 61 -11.98 1.76 6.05
CA SER A 61 -12.27 3.13 5.65
C SER A 61 -11.53 4.18 6.49
N LEU A 62 -11.30 3.90 7.78
CA LEU A 62 -10.51 4.80 8.65
C LEU A 62 -9.07 4.90 8.18
N ALA A 63 -8.44 3.76 7.87
CA ALA A 63 -7.08 3.73 7.34
C ALA A 63 -6.98 4.41 5.97
N LEU A 64 -7.98 4.23 5.11
CA LEU A 64 -8.02 4.90 3.82
C LEU A 64 -8.13 6.42 3.98
N VAL A 65 -9.03 6.91 4.84
CA VAL A 65 -9.18 8.35 5.09
C VAL A 65 -7.91 8.94 5.68
N ASP A 66 -7.26 8.22 6.61
CA ASP A 66 -5.98 8.65 7.18
C ASP A 66 -4.87 8.71 6.12
N PHE A 67 -4.78 7.71 5.25
CA PHE A 67 -3.88 7.72 4.09
C PHE A 67 -4.15 8.91 3.16
N LEU A 68 -5.42 9.20 2.84
CA LEU A 68 -5.78 10.32 1.97
C LEU A 68 -5.40 11.66 2.59
N ARG A 69 -5.56 11.83 3.90
CA ARG A 69 -5.08 13.03 4.63
C ARG A 69 -3.57 13.19 4.53
N ALA A 70 -2.82 12.10 4.77
CA ALA A 70 -1.37 12.12 4.65
C ALA A 70 -0.92 12.43 3.21
N LEU A 71 -1.63 11.91 2.21
CA LEU A 71 -1.38 12.18 0.80
C LEU A 71 -1.63 13.65 0.45
N LEU A 72 -2.75 14.22 0.89
CA LEU A 72 -3.08 15.63 0.69
C LEU A 72 -2.07 16.56 1.38
N ALA A 73 -1.59 16.20 2.56
CA ALA A 73 -0.54 16.94 3.26
C ALA A 73 0.81 16.89 2.52
N ALA A 74 1.14 15.75 1.89
CA ALA A 74 2.36 15.61 1.09
C ALA A 74 2.29 16.35 -0.26
N ILE A 75 1.07 16.69 -0.73
CA ILE A 75 0.84 17.38 -2.01
C ILE A 75 -0.06 18.60 -1.74
N PRO A 76 0.42 19.65 -1.07
CA PRO A 76 -0.43 20.72 -0.56
C PRO A 76 -1.06 21.63 -1.63
N GLU A 77 -0.40 21.82 -2.77
CA GLU A 77 -0.74 22.89 -3.71
C GLU A 77 -1.43 22.42 -5.00
N ARG A 78 -1.60 21.12 -5.20
CA ARG A 78 -2.14 20.59 -6.46
C ARG A 78 -3.45 19.83 -6.24
N PRO A 79 -4.48 20.08 -7.05
CA PRO A 79 -5.65 19.20 -7.07
C PRO A 79 -5.24 17.80 -7.52
N ILE A 80 -5.82 16.78 -6.88
CA ILE A 80 -5.51 15.36 -7.10
C ILE A 80 -6.68 14.69 -7.79
N HIS A 81 -6.45 14.06 -8.92
CA HIS A 81 -7.36 13.09 -9.53
C HIS A 81 -6.84 11.70 -9.16
N LEU A 82 -7.51 11.03 -8.24
CA LEU A 82 -7.12 9.73 -7.72
C LEU A 82 -7.92 8.62 -8.39
N ILE A 83 -7.24 7.73 -9.10
CA ILE A 83 -7.82 6.57 -9.77
C ILE A 83 -7.75 5.38 -8.81
N LEU A 84 -8.91 4.82 -8.44
CA LEU A 84 -9.06 3.69 -7.52
C LEU A 84 -9.85 2.55 -8.18
N ASP A 85 -9.70 1.35 -7.65
CA ASP A 85 -10.58 0.25 -7.97
C ASP A 85 -11.94 0.38 -7.27
N ASN A 86 -12.86 -0.54 -7.57
CA ASN A 86 -14.22 -0.55 -7.02
C ASN A 86 -14.33 -1.23 -5.63
N TYR A 87 -13.25 -1.36 -4.87
CA TYR A 87 -13.30 -1.97 -3.54
C TYR A 87 -14.25 -1.20 -2.59
N GLY A 88 -15.05 -1.93 -1.82
CA GLY A 88 -16.14 -1.35 -1.01
C GLY A 88 -15.70 -0.26 -0.02
N VAL A 89 -14.48 -0.35 0.50
CA VAL A 89 -13.87 0.66 1.40
C VAL A 89 -13.81 2.04 0.73
N HIS A 90 -13.54 2.08 -0.58
CA HIS A 90 -13.44 3.33 -1.35
C HIS A 90 -14.78 4.06 -1.50
N LYS A 91 -15.88 3.33 -1.37
CA LYS A 91 -17.26 3.83 -1.51
C LYS A 91 -18.01 3.91 -0.18
N SER A 92 -17.33 3.70 0.93
CA SER A 92 -17.94 3.75 2.26
C SER A 92 -18.48 5.16 2.58
N LYS A 93 -19.43 5.23 3.50
CA LYS A 93 -19.99 6.53 3.97
C LYS A 93 -18.87 7.45 4.46
N LEU A 94 -17.97 6.93 5.31
CA LEU A 94 -16.85 7.70 5.86
C LEU A 94 -15.93 8.25 4.77
N THR A 95 -15.60 7.44 3.75
CA THR A 95 -14.76 7.87 2.63
C THR A 95 -15.44 8.96 1.81
N ARG A 96 -16.75 8.82 1.54
CA ARG A 96 -17.51 9.84 0.81
C ARG A 96 -17.58 11.16 1.55
N GLU A 97 -17.95 11.13 2.84
CA GLU A 97 -18.01 12.33 3.68
C GLU A 97 -16.67 13.07 3.74
N PHE A 98 -15.56 12.32 3.81
CA PHE A 98 -14.22 12.91 3.76
C PHE A 98 -13.96 13.59 2.41
N LEU A 99 -14.23 12.90 1.29
CA LEU A 99 -13.98 13.43 -0.06
C LEU A 99 -14.86 14.67 -0.35
N GLU A 100 -16.11 14.67 0.11
CA GLU A 100 -17.01 15.83 0.00
C GLU A 100 -16.47 17.03 0.80
N GLY A 101 -15.91 16.79 1.99
CA GLY A 101 -15.29 17.82 2.83
C GLY A 101 -14.03 18.45 2.24
N GLU A 102 -13.25 17.67 1.47
CA GLU A 102 -12.03 18.17 0.79
C GLU A 102 -12.34 18.91 -0.53
N GLY A 103 -13.58 18.83 -1.03
CA GLY A 103 -14.04 19.54 -2.21
C GLY A 103 -13.18 19.28 -3.45
N GLU A 104 -12.72 20.35 -4.11
CA GLU A 104 -11.93 20.24 -5.36
C GLU A 104 -10.48 19.78 -5.13
N ARG A 105 -10.04 19.62 -3.88
CA ARG A 105 -8.67 19.17 -3.57
C ARG A 105 -8.39 17.75 -4.03
N ILE A 106 -9.40 16.87 -3.99
CA ILE A 106 -9.28 15.49 -4.41
C ILE A 106 -10.55 15.01 -5.10
N THR A 107 -10.41 14.51 -6.31
CA THR A 107 -11.49 13.89 -7.08
C THR A 107 -11.15 12.42 -7.32
N VAL A 108 -12.06 11.51 -6.95
CA VAL A 108 -11.87 10.07 -7.16
C VAL A 108 -12.53 9.61 -8.46
N HIS A 109 -11.78 8.85 -9.24
CA HIS A 109 -12.23 8.17 -10.46
C HIS A 109 -12.13 6.66 -10.26
N PHE A 110 -13.23 5.95 -10.48
CA PHE A 110 -13.26 4.49 -10.32
C PHE A 110 -12.95 3.77 -11.63
N LEU A 111 -12.05 2.80 -11.56
CA LEU A 111 -11.80 1.88 -12.67
C LEU A 111 -13.02 0.99 -12.92
N PRO A 112 -13.20 0.46 -14.14
CA PRO A 112 -14.20 -0.57 -14.40
C PRO A 112 -14.03 -1.77 -13.47
N THR A 113 -15.14 -2.43 -13.12
CA THR A 113 -15.10 -3.62 -12.27
C THR A 113 -14.28 -4.73 -12.92
N TYR A 114 -13.51 -5.46 -12.13
CA TYR A 114 -12.62 -6.55 -12.58
C TYR A 114 -11.57 -6.15 -13.62
N SER A 115 -11.04 -4.92 -13.53
CA SER A 115 -10.02 -4.43 -14.47
C SER A 115 -8.71 -4.01 -13.76
N PRO A 116 -8.06 -4.89 -12.97
CA PRO A 116 -6.85 -4.54 -12.22
C PRO A 116 -5.66 -4.18 -13.13
N TRP A 117 -5.62 -4.70 -14.36
CA TRP A 117 -4.58 -4.37 -15.35
C TRP A 117 -4.59 -2.90 -15.78
N LEU A 118 -5.67 -2.17 -15.55
CA LEU A 118 -5.74 -0.73 -15.79
C LEU A 118 -5.12 0.08 -14.64
N ASN A 119 -4.91 -0.53 -13.47
CA ASN A 119 -4.27 0.14 -12.35
C ASN A 119 -2.75 -0.01 -12.43
N ARG A 120 -2.07 1.05 -12.87
CA ARG A 120 -0.60 1.02 -13.08
C ARG A 120 0.20 0.74 -11.81
N ILE A 121 -0.32 1.03 -10.62
CA ILE A 121 0.36 0.79 -9.34
C ILE A 121 0.57 -0.71 -9.07
N GLU A 122 -0.23 -1.59 -9.67
CA GLU A 122 -0.10 -3.05 -9.52
C GLU A 122 1.28 -3.57 -9.97
N THR A 123 1.82 -2.98 -11.04
CA THR A 123 3.19 -3.29 -11.48
C THR A 123 4.23 -2.86 -10.44
N THR A 124 4.01 -1.72 -9.80
CA THR A 124 4.88 -1.23 -8.72
C THR A 124 4.84 -2.16 -7.51
N TRP A 125 3.67 -2.65 -7.11
CA TRP A 125 3.54 -3.66 -6.04
C TRP A 125 4.32 -4.93 -6.34
N ARG A 126 4.28 -5.40 -7.56
CA ARG A 126 5.04 -6.59 -7.99
C ARG A 126 6.55 -6.38 -7.83
N VAL A 127 7.06 -5.22 -8.23
CA VAL A 127 8.47 -4.86 -8.07
C VAL A 127 8.86 -4.78 -6.59
N ILE A 128 8.06 -4.11 -5.77
CA ILE A 128 8.32 -3.96 -4.33
C ILE A 128 8.32 -5.33 -3.64
N LYS A 129 7.30 -6.16 -3.88
CA LYS A 129 7.19 -7.50 -3.31
C LYS A 129 8.34 -8.41 -3.77
N GLY A 130 8.75 -8.32 -5.02
CA GLY A 130 9.89 -9.07 -5.55
C GLY A 130 11.21 -8.70 -4.89
N ARG A 131 11.42 -7.40 -4.60
CA ARG A 131 12.67 -6.92 -3.97
C ARG A 131 12.72 -7.14 -2.46
N ALA A 132 11.59 -6.94 -1.77
CA ALA A 132 11.54 -6.94 -0.31
C ALA A 132 11.03 -8.25 0.28
N GLY A 133 10.42 -9.16 -0.50
CA GLY A 133 9.56 -10.17 0.09
C GLY A 133 9.76 -11.61 -0.34
N THR A 134 10.38 -11.88 -1.48
CA THR A 134 10.39 -13.23 -2.08
C THR A 134 11.38 -14.16 -1.37
N ASN A 135 10.94 -15.38 -1.06
CA ASN A 135 11.74 -16.48 -0.49
C ASN A 135 12.49 -16.16 0.82
N ALA A 136 12.11 -15.16 1.57
CA ALA A 136 12.82 -14.75 2.76
C ALA A 136 12.01 -15.01 4.03
N TRP A 137 12.63 -15.67 5.02
CA TRP A 137 12.11 -15.81 6.36
C TRP A 137 12.28 -14.50 7.15
N ARG A 138 11.29 -14.15 7.96
CA ARG A 138 11.35 -13.03 8.91
C ARG A 138 10.72 -13.42 10.21
N ASP A 139 11.29 -12.96 11.30
CA ASP A 139 10.84 -13.32 12.64
C ASP A 139 9.52 -12.64 13.02
N ASP A 140 9.33 -11.40 12.59
CA ASP A 140 8.14 -10.60 12.92
C ASP A 140 7.79 -9.56 11.85
N LEU A 141 6.65 -8.87 12.06
CA LEU A 141 6.19 -7.79 11.18
C LEU A 141 7.09 -6.56 11.19
N SER A 142 7.84 -6.32 12.27
CA SER A 142 8.72 -5.16 12.39
C SER A 142 9.89 -5.30 11.41
N GLN A 143 10.54 -6.46 11.40
CA GLN A 143 11.59 -6.78 10.44
C GLN A 143 11.08 -6.69 9.00
N LEU A 144 9.93 -7.31 8.72
CA LEU A 144 9.30 -7.26 7.39
C LEU A 144 9.04 -5.82 6.95
N THR A 145 8.44 -5.00 7.82
CA THR A 145 8.12 -3.61 7.53
C THR A 145 9.38 -2.79 7.28
N ALA A 146 10.46 -3.02 8.06
CA ALA A 146 11.73 -2.33 7.89
C ALA A 146 12.38 -2.62 6.52
N GLU A 147 12.35 -3.88 6.07
CA GLU A 147 12.86 -4.26 4.75
C GLU A 147 12.05 -3.64 3.59
N TYR A 148 10.73 -3.63 3.71
CA TYR A 148 9.87 -2.93 2.75
C TYR A 148 10.13 -1.43 2.75
N GLN A 149 10.30 -0.79 3.92
CA GLN A 149 10.65 0.63 4.01
C GLN A 149 12.00 0.92 3.36
N ALA A 150 13.00 0.07 3.55
CA ALA A 150 14.30 0.20 2.89
C ALA A 150 14.15 0.13 1.35
N THR A 151 13.32 -0.81 0.87
CA THR A 151 12.99 -0.93 -0.56
C THR A 151 12.29 0.32 -1.10
N LEU A 152 11.29 0.83 -0.39
CA LEU A 152 10.58 2.05 -0.75
C LEU A 152 11.52 3.26 -0.80
N LYS A 153 12.41 3.41 0.19
CA LYS A 153 13.44 4.47 0.19
C LYS A 153 14.37 4.36 -1.01
N ALA A 154 14.85 3.14 -1.33
CA ALA A 154 15.69 2.90 -2.51
C ALA A 154 14.98 3.21 -3.84
N MET A 155 13.66 3.19 -3.86
CA MET A 155 12.83 3.57 -5.00
C MET A 155 12.45 5.07 -5.00
N ASN A 156 13.06 5.87 -4.13
CA ASN A 156 12.78 7.30 -3.98
C ASN A 156 11.29 7.60 -3.67
N THR A 157 10.66 6.76 -2.87
CA THR A 157 9.26 6.89 -2.48
C THR A 157 9.08 7.98 -1.42
N CYS A 158 8.05 8.81 -1.55
CA CYS A 158 7.59 9.68 -0.48
C CYS A 158 6.88 8.82 0.58
N ILE A 159 7.52 8.61 1.73
CA ILE A 159 6.99 7.76 2.80
C ILE A 159 5.95 8.54 3.62
N LEU A 160 4.72 8.07 3.60
CA LEU A 160 3.62 8.58 4.39
C LEU A 160 3.52 7.83 5.73
N GLN A 161 3.05 8.52 6.76
CA GLN A 161 2.88 7.95 8.10
C GLN A 161 1.42 8.04 8.54
N PRO A 162 0.91 7.04 9.27
CA PRO A 162 -0.38 7.15 9.96
C PRO A 162 -0.37 8.32 10.93
N SER A 163 -1.50 9.03 11.04
CA SER A 163 -1.65 10.09 12.02
C SER A 163 -1.71 9.53 13.45
N ASN A 164 -1.29 10.34 14.44
CA ASN A 164 -1.41 9.97 15.85
C ASN A 164 -2.87 9.68 16.23
N HIS A 165 -3.81 10.44 15.69
CA HIS A 165 -5.23 10.22 15.91
C HIS A 165 -5.68 8.84 15.41
N PHE A 166 -5.21 8.42 14.23
CA PHE A 166 -5.48 7.09 13.70
C PHE A 166 -4.88 5.99 14.58
N LEU A 167 -3.63 6.14 15.03
CA LEU A 167 -2.95 5.16 15.88
C LEU A 167 -3.71 4.95 17.21
N LEU A 168 -4.08 6.05 17.88
CA LEU A 168 -4.86 6.01 19.12
C LEU A 168 -6.23 5.34 18.92
N ALA A 169 -6.93 5.65 17.83
CA ALA A 169 -8.22 5.05 17.51
C ALA A 169 -8.13 3.52 17.25
N GLN A 170 -6.94 2.99 16.95
CA GLN A 170 -6.69 1.56 16.77
C GLN A 170 -6.10 0.89 18.02
N GLY A 171 -5.89 1.62 19.13
CA GLY A 171 -5.25 1.11 20.34
C GLY A 171 -3.76 0.80 20.16
N ILE A 172 -3.09 1.51 19.26
CA ILE A 172 -1.67 1.39 18.97
C ILE A 172 -0.96 2.54 19.70
N THR A 173 -0.18 2.21 20.72
CA THR A 173 0.65 3.16 21.49
C THR A 173 2.12 3.08 21.08
#